data_68ac88f62c749d7ebfb7290d52d6037a
#
_entry.id   68ac88f62c749d7ebfb7290d52d6037a
#
_cell.length_a   1.000
_cell.length_b   1.000
_cell.length_c   1.000
_cell.angle_alpha   90.00
_cell.angle_beta   90.00
_cell.angle_gamma   90.00
#
_symmetry.space_group_name_H-M   'P 1'
#
loop_
_entity.id
_entity.type
_entity.pdbx_description
1 polymer ?
#
loop_
_entity_poly.entity_id
_entity_poly.type
_entity_poly.pdbx_seq_one_letter_code
_entity_poly.pdbx_strand_id
1 'polypeptide(L)'
;MSPFTRSIKLVALASLFALAVGNVSAQVVVEDRATCDRAYKPQVGQEGKDVVWVPTPDEVVQRMLQVAKVTPKDIVYDLGAGDGKIAIAAGKLGARSIGIEYNPDMAKLAQCYVQAEKLTDKTRIVQGDVFESDFRDATVVTMYLLPELNVRLLPKLLKDLKPGTRIVSHAFQMGTWKPEQTFDVGGRMVYFWTIPAPGTPSYAAAMAASK
;
A
#
# COMPACT_ATOMS: atom_id res chain seq x y z
N MET A 1 37.52 79.05 -43.66
CA MET A 1 37.89 77.63 -43.96
C MET A 1 38.01 76.90 -42.64
N SER A 2 37.05 76.13 -42.30
CA SER A 2 36.97 75.40 -41.03
C SER A 2 36.78 73.93 -41.33
N PRO A 3 37.54 72.98 -40.80
CA PRO A 3 37.25 71.55 -41.01
C PRO A 3 36.42 71.03 -39.84
N PHE A 4 35.32 70.37 -40.22
CA PHE A 4 34.44 69.59 -39.35
C PHE A 4 35.13 68.32 -38.82
N THR A 5 35.21 68.20 -37.50
CA THR A 5 35.59 66.95 -36.83
C THR A 5 34.34 66.18 -36.42
N ARG A 6 34.10 65.04 -37.08
CA ARG A 6 33.05 64.10 -36.67
C ARG A 6 33.55 63.16 -35.60
N SER A 7 32.95 63.24 -34.43
CA SER A 7 33.15 62.27 -33.34
C SER A 7 32.25 61.05 -33.57
N ILE A 8 32.85 59.89 -33.71
CA ILE A 8 32.17 58.58 -33.77
C ILE A 8 32.02 58.09 -32.33
N LYS A 9 30.79 58.01 -31.82
CA LYS A 9 30.50 57.34 -30.53
C LYS A 9 30.36 55.85 -30.76
N LEU A 10 31.30 55.10 -30.22
CA LEU A 10 31.24 53.62 -30.14
C LEU A 10 30.27 53.25 -29.06
N VAL A 11 29.12 52.63 -29.43
CA VAL A 11 28.20 52.05 -28.46
C VAL A 11 28.60 50.57 -28.30
N ALA A 12 29.15 50.20 -27.14
CA ALA A 12 29.42 48.85 -26.81
C ALA A 12 28.15 48.21 -26.27
N LEU A 13 27.59 47.27 -27.03
CA LEU A 13 26.47 46.39 -26.62
C LEU A 13 27.08 45.24 -25.81
N ALA A 14 26.95 45.28 -24.50
CA ALA A 14 27.27 44.14 -23.62
C ALA A 14 26.05 43.18 -23.61
N SER A 15 26.15 42.08 -24.32
CA SER A 15 25.14 41.00 -24.25
C SER A 15 25.40 40.14 -23.03
N LEU A 16 24.57 40.29 -21.98
CA LEU A 16 24.53 39.34 -20.88
C LEU A 16 23.85 38.02 -21.34
N PHE A 17 24.64 36.99 -21.57
CA PHE A 17 24.15 35.63 -21.65
C PHE A 17 23.92 35.09 -20.24
N ALA A 18 22.67 35.08 -19.78
CA ALA A 18 22.28 34.36 -18.57
C ALA A 18 22.19 32.87 -18.90
N LEU A 19 23.19 32.10 -18.47
CA LEU A 19 23.12 30.63 -18.48
C LEU A 19 22.12 30.19 -17.41
N ALA A 20 20.90 29.88 -17.81
CA ALA A 20 19.93 29.18 -16.99
C ALA A 20 20.42 27.72 -16.80
N VAL A 21 21.07 27.43 -15.67
CA VAL A 21 21.35 26.05 -15.25
C VAL A 21 20.05 25.45 -14.76
N GLY A 22 19.30 24.85 -15.68
CA GLY A 22 18.14 24.04 -15.33
C GLY A 22 18.60 22.81 -14.55
N ASN A 23 18.19 22.69 -13.28
CA ASN A 23 18.31 21.46 -12.52
C ASN A 23 17.43 20.40 -13.20
N VAL A 24 18.01 19.60 -14.07
CA VAL A 24 17.39 18.38 -14.58
C VAL A 24 17.45 17.37 -13.46
N SER A 25 16.39 17.29 -12.67
CA SER A 25 16.17 16.18 -11.78
C SER A 25 15.96 14.94 -12.66
N ALA A 26 16.95 14.07 -12.74
CA ALA A 26 16.84 12.81 -13.43
C ALA A 26 15.77 11.97 -12.71
N GLN A 27 14.56 11.92 -13.22
CA GLN A 27 13.55 10.98 -12.76
C GLN A 27 14.03 9.58 -13.10
N VAL A 28 14.20 8.75 -12.08
CA VAL A 28 14.47 7.32 -12.29
C VAL A 28 13.26 6.72 -12.99
N VAL A 29 13.43 6.35 -14.24
CA VAL A 29 12.39 5.63 -14.99
C VAL A 29 12.38 4.20 -14.45
N VAL A 30 11.31 3.82 -13.77
CA VAL A 30 11.08 2.45 -13.32
C VAL A 30 10.47 1.67 -14.50
N GLU A 31 11.30 0.88 -15.18
CA GLU A 31 10.88 0.11 -16.35
C GLU A 31 10.26 -1.24 -15.97
N ASP A 32 10.82 -1.90 -14.94
CA ASP A 32 10.39 -3.22 -14.49
C ASP A 32 10.72 -3.49 -13.01
N ARG A 33 10.26 -4.63 -12.47
CA ARG A 33 10.53 -5.06 -11.10
C ARG A 33 12.02 -5.30 -10.82
N ALA A 34 12.78 -5.74 -11.81
CA ALA A 34 14.21 -5.98 -11.64
C ALA A 34 14.97 -4.69 -11.30
N THR A 35 14.50 -3.54 -11.77
CA THR A 35 15.02 -2.22 -11.38
C THR A 35 14.77 -1.95 -9.89
N CYS A 36 13.60 -2.28 -9.39
CA CYS A 36 13.28 -2.16 -7.97
C CYS A 36 14.13 -3.08 -7.10
N ASP A 37 14.31 -4.33 -7.52
CA ASP A 37 15.08 -5.36 -6.80
C ASP A 37 16.59 -5.02 -6.69
N ARG A 38 17.12 -4.26 -7.63
CA ARG A 38 18.52 -3.76 -7.54
C ARG A 38 18.69 -2.72 -6.42
N ALA A 39 17.67 -1.95 -6.14
CA ALA A 39 17.71 -0.94 -5.09
C ALA A 39 17.53 -1.54 -3.69
N TYR A 40 16.62 -2.51 -3.56
CA TYR A 40 16.37 -3.23 -2.31
C TYR A 40 15.75 -4.59 -2.61
N LYS A 41 16.30 -5.65 -2.01
CA LYS A 41 15.79 -7.02 -2.12
C LYS A 41 15.58 -7.60 -0.72
N PRO A 42 14.33 -7.76 -0.27
CA PRO A 42 14.04 -8.31 1.05
C PRO A 42 14.39 -9.80 1.12
N GLN A 43 14.73 -10.24 2.33
CA GLN A 43 14.95 -11.66 2.62
C GLN A 43 13.74 -12.22 3.36
N VAL A 44 13.27 -13.41 2.95
CA VAL A 44 12.21 -14.10 3.66
C VAL A 44 12.66 -14.38 5.09
N GLY A 45 11.84 -14.03 6.06
CA GLY A 45 12.17 -14.13 7.50
C GLY A 45 12.93 -12.92 8.05
N GLN A 46 13.19 -11.87 7.25
CA GLN A 46 13.79 -10.65 7.80
C GLN A 46 12.89 -10.00 8.85
N GLU A 47 13.51 -9.43 9.87
CA GLU A 47 12.81 -8.76 10.95
C GLU A 47 12.03 -7.53 10.45
N GLY A 48 10.76 -7.42 10.87
CA GLY A 48 9.95 -6.21 10.80
C GLY A 48 9.81 -5.58 12.19
N LYS A 49 8.83 -4.69 12.36
CA LYS A 49 8.56 -4.08 13.66
C LYS A 49 8.05 -5.11 14.69
N ASP A 50 7.02 -5.84 14.31
CA ASP A 50 6.29 -6.77 15.19
C ASP A 50 6.19 -8.18 14.58
N VAL A 51 6.56 -8.33 13.29
CA VAL A 51 6.50 -9.60 12.56
C VAL A 51 7.71 -9.75 11.64
N VAL A 52 8.10 -11.00 11.35
CA VAL A 52 9.03 -11.29 10.27
C VAL A 52 8.28 -11.23 8.92
N TRP A 53 8.95 -10.72 7.88
CA TRP A 53 8.36 -10.67 6.57
C TRP A 53 8.35 -12.05 5.88
N VAL A 54 7.16 -12.48 5.48
CA VAL A 54 6.95 -13.69 4.66
C VAL A 54 5.95 -13.33 3.55
N PRO A 55 6.31 -13.48 2.28
CA PRO A 55 5.39 -13.15 1.19
C PRO A 55 4.24 -14.14 1.12
N THR A 56 3.02 -13.64 0.90
CA THR A 56 1.86 -14.48 0.61
C THR A 56 2.00 -15.12 -0.77
N PRO A 57 1.82 -16.45 -0.93
CA PRO A 57 1.82 -17.10 -2.23
C PRO A 57 0.72 -16.58 -3.15
N ASP A 58 0.95 -16.60 -4.46
CA ASP A 58 0.04 -15.99 -5.44
C ASP A 58 -1.34 -16.63 -5.46
N GLU A 59 -1.43 -17.95 -5.30
CA GLU A 59 -2.70 -18.68 -5.20
C GLU A 59 -3.51 -18.28 -3.96
N VAL A 60 -2.83 -17.95 -2.85
CA VAL A 60 -3.48 -17.45 -1.63
C VAL A 60 -3.98 -16.03 -1.83
N VAL A 61 -3.16 -15.14 -2.45
CA VAL A 61 -3.57 -13.78 -2.81
C VAL A 61 -4.83 -13.80 -3.68
N GLN A 62 -4.82 -14.62 -4.72
CA GLN A 62 -5.99 -14.78 -5.61
C GLN A 62 -7.23 -15.25 -4.83
N ARG A 63 -7.05 -16.23 -3.94
CA ARG A 63 -8.14 -16.73 -3.11
C ARG A 63 -8.68 -15.69 -2.16
N MET A 64 -7.82 -14.92 -1.50
CA MET A 64 -8.22 -13.82 -0.61
C MET A 64 -9.11 -12.80 -1.34
N LEU A 65 -8.68 -12.33 -2.51
CA LEU A 65 -9.42 -11.34 -3.29
C LEU A 65 -10.72 -11.90 -3.87
N GLN A 66 -10.73 -13.19 -4.27
CA GLN A 66 -11.92 -13.91 -4.73
C GLN A 66 -12.97 -14.06 -3.62
N VAL A 67 -12.55 -14.48 -2.42
CA VAL A 67 -13.42 -14.64 -1.25
C VAL A 67 -14.02 -13.29 -0.84
N ALA A 68 -13.21 -12.23 -0.85
CA ALA A 68 -13.69 -10.87 -0.63
C ALA A 68 -14.56 -10.34 -1.78
N LYS A 69 -14.68 -11.06 -2.90
CA LYS A 69 -15.41 -10.61 -4.10
C LYS A 69 -15.00 -9.20 -4.53
N VAL A 70 -13.69 -8.95 -4.59
CA VAL A 70 -13.14 -7.64 -4.95
C VAL A 70 -13.57 -7.23 -6.36
N THR A 71 -14.03 -6.00 -6.50
CA THR A 71 -14.50 -5.39 -7.76
C THR A 71 -13.87 -4.00 -7.95
N PRO A 72 -13.99 -3.39 -9.15
CA PRO A 72 -13.52 -2.02 -9.38
C PRO A 72 -14.21 -0.94 -8.53
N LYS A 73 -15.29 -1.27 -7.83
CA LYS A 73 -16.01 -0.34 -6.91
C LYS A 73 -15.42 -0.35 -5.50
N ASP A 74 -14.51 -1.27 -5.22
CA ASP A 74 -13.96 -1.45 -3.88
C ASP A 74 -12.79 -0.55 -3.59
N ILE A 75 -12.66 -0.23 -2.30
CA ILE A 75 -11.46 0.37 -1.70
C ILE A 75 -10.84 -0.70 -0.81
N VAL A 76 -9.71 -1.24 -1.25
CA VAL A 76 -8.99 -2.32 -0.56
C VAL A 76 -7.85 -1.73 0.25
N TYR A 77 -7.80 -2.03 1.54
CA TYR A 77 -6.64 -1.75 2.38
C TYR A 77 -5.94 -3.05 2.74
N ASP A 78 -4.63 -3.09 2.45
CA ASP A 78 -3.75 -4.22 2.79
C ASP A 78 -2.89 -3.80 4.00
N LEU A 79 -3.19 -4.37 5.17
CA LEU A 79 -2.56 -4.00 6.43
C LEU A 79 -1.32 -4.87 6.69
N GLY A 80 -0.14 -4.24 6.71
CA GLY A 80 1.14 -4.92 6.68
C GLY A 80 1.47 -5.39 5.27
N ALA A 81 1.49 -4.45 4.32
CA ALA A 81 1.50 -4.78 2.89
C ALA A 81 2.79 -5.47 2.41
N GLY A 82 3.88 -5.41 3.18
CA GLY A 82 5.16 -5.99 2.78
C GLY A 82 5.63 -5.47 1.43
N ASP A 83 5.86 -6.37 0.48
CA ASP A 83 6.23 -6.05 -0.90
C ASP A 83 5.07 -5.52 -1.76
N GLY A 84 3.90 -5.31 -1.17
CA GLY A 84 2.71 -4.78 -1.83
C GLY A 84 1.95 -5.77 -2.71
N LYS A 85 2.25 -7.06 -2.64
CA LYS A 85 1.71 -8.08 -3.53
C LYS A 85 0.18 -8.11 -3.55
N ILE A 86 -0.48 -8.10 -2.39
CA ILE A 86 -1.95 -8.14 -2.29
C ILE A 86 -2.56 -6.84 -2.80
N ALA A 87 -2.01 -5.70 -2.40
CA ALA A 87 -2.46 -4.38 -2.87
C ALA A 87 -2.36 -4.25 -4.40
N ILE A 88 -1.24 -4.67 -5.00
CA ILE A 88 -1.02 -4.68 -6.45
C ILE A 88 -2.03 -5.61 -7.14
N ALA A 89 -2.27 -6.80 -6.60
CA ALA A 89 -3.24 -7.73 -7.16
C ALA A 89 -4.67 -7.17 -7.13
N ALA A 90 -5.06 -6.47 -6.05
CA ALA A 90 -6.35 -5.78 -5.98
C ALA A 90 -6.46 -4.64 -7.00
N GLY A 91 -5.38 -3.86 -7.20
CA GLY A 91 -5.30 -2.83 -8.24
C GLY A 91 -5.47 -3.39 -9.66
N LYS A 92 -4.89 -4.57 -9.95
CA LYS A 92 -5.07 -5.30 -11.22
C LYS A 92 -6.52 -5.71 -11.47
N LEU A 93 -7.31 -5.92 -10.44
CA LEU A 93 -8.75 -6.14 -10.53
C LEU A 93 -9.56 -4.84 -10.73
N GLY A 94 -8.88 -3.69 -10.81
CA GLY A 94 -9.47 -2.37 -11.00
C GLY A 94 -9.91 -1.68 -9.72
N ALA A 95 -9.75 -2.29 -8.54
CA ALA A 95 -10.07 -1.69 -7.27
C ALA A 95 -9.09 -0.54 -6.94
N ARG A 96 -9.55 0.47 -6.19
CA ARG A 96 -8.64 1.39 -5.52
C ARG A 96 -7.98 0.64 -4.36
N SER A 97 -6.65 0.57 -4.34
CA SER A 97 -5.93 -0.22 -3.36
C SER A 97 -4.88 0.60 -2.62
N ILE A 98 -4.80 0.42 -1.31
CA ILE A 98 -3.84 1.10 -0.45
C ILE A 98 -3.15 0.04 0.42
N GLY A 99 -1.83 -0.12 0.24
CA GLY A 99 -1.02 -0.92 1.15
C GLY A 99 -0.43 -0.04 2.25
N ILE A 100 -0.56 -0.46 3.50
CA ILE A 100 0.08 0.19 4.66
C ILE A 100 1.24 -0.69 5.09
N GLU A 101 2.46 -0.15 5.06
CA GLU A 101 3.67 -0.88 5.41
C GLU A 101 4.52 -0.05 6.39
N TYR A 102 4.93 -0.67 7.48
CA TYR A 102 5.70 0.01 8.53
C TYR A 102 7.16 0.26 8.13
N ASN A 103 7.80 -0.74 7.52
CA ASN A 103 9.21 -0.66 7.14
C ASN A 103 9.38 0.28 5.92
N PRO A 104 10.18 1.35 6.04
CA PRO A 104 10.33 2.35 4.98
C PRO A 104 10.93 1.79 3.70
N ASP A 105 11.84 0.83 3.77
CA ASP A 105 12.50 0.26 2.59
C ASP A 105 11.56 -0.73 1.87
N MET A 106 10.78 -1.51 2.62
CA MET A 106 9.70 -2.33 2.06
C MET A 106 8.62 -1.47 1.41
N ALA A 107 8.20 -0.38 2.06
CA ALA A 107 7.21 0.54 1.50
C ALA A 107 7.71 1.17 0.18
N LYS A 108 8.98 1.59 0.11
CA LYS A 108 9.61 2.09 -1.12
C LYS A 108 9.66 1.03 -2.21
N LEU A 109 10.06 -0.21 -1.87
CA LEU A 109 10.09 -1.33 -2.79
C LEU A 109 8.70 -1.61 -3.36
N ALA A 110 7.71 -1.74 -2.47
CA ALA A 110 6.33 -1.99 -2.87
C ALA A 110 5.77 -0.87 -3.77
N GLN A 111 6.07 0.41 -3.46
CA GLN A 111 5.69 1.53 -4.32
C GLN A 111 6.41 1.51 -5.67
N CYS A 112 7.68 1.08 -5.71
CA CYS A 112 8.42 0.85 -6.96
C CYS A 112 7.75 -0.24 -7.81
N TYR A 113 7.31 -1.34 -7.20
CA TYR A 113 6.56 -2.39 -7.91
C TYR A 113 5.21 -1.88 -8.45
N VAL A 114 4.51 -1.02 -7.72
CA VAL A 114 3.29 -0.36 -8.21
C VAL A 114 3.58 0.45 -9.48
N GLN A 115 4.71 1.17 -9.52
CA GLN A 115 5.15 1.94 -10.69
C GLN A 115 5.51 1.02 -11.86
N ALA A 116 6.31 -0.04 -11.61
CA ALA A 116 6.71 -1.02 -12.61
C ALA A 116 5.50 -1.72 -13.26
N GLU A 117 4.45 -1.96 -12.48
CA GLU A 117 3.19 -2.57 -12.93
C GLU A 117 2.23 -1.54 -13.56
N LYS A 118 2.61 -0.24 -13.61
CA LYS A 118 1.78 0.87 -14.15
C LYS A 118 0.41 1.01 -13.48
N LEU A 119 0.38 0.83 -12.16
CA LEU A 119 -0.85 0.83 -11.37
C LEU A 119 -0.99 2.06 -10.45
N THR A 120 -0.22 3.12 -10.68
CA THR A 120 -0.18 4.31 -9.82
C THR A 120 -1.51 5.08 -9.76
N ASP A 121 -2.40 4.89 -10.72
CA ASP A 121 -3.76 5.44 -10.74
C ASP A 121 -4.74 4.65 -9.85
N LYS A 122 -4.43 3.41 -9.50
CA LYS A 122 -5.26 2.49 -8.69
C LYS A 122 -4.66 2.16 -7.35
N THR A 123 -3.35 1.98 -7.28
CA THR A 123 -2.65 1.44 -6.12
C THR A 123 -1.61 2.42 -5.61
N ARG A 124 -1.56 2.58 -4.29
CA ARG A 124 -0.49 3.30 -3.61
C ARG A 124 -0.06 2.55 -2.36
N ILE A 125 1.21 2.72 -2.00
CA ILE A 125 1.75 2.23 -0.73
C ILE A 125 2.03 3.44 0.17
N VAL A 126 1.61 3.31 1.42
CA VAL A 126 1.79 4.32 2.45
C VAL A 126 2.69 3.73 3.52
N GLN A 127 3.81 4.40 3.81
CA GLN A 127 4.58 4.05 4.99
C GLN A 127 3.82 4.48 6.23
N GLY A 128 3.56 3.56 7.16
CA GLY A 128 2.83 3.88 8.37
C GLY A 128 2.61 2.69 9.29
N ASP A 129 2.19 3.01 10.51
CA ASP A 129 1.74 2.02 11.49
C ASP A 129 0.26 1.72 11.26
N VAL A 130 -0.12 0.46 11.12
CA VAL A 130 -1.51 0.03 10.92
C VAL A 130 -2.41 0.42 12.10
N PHE A 131 -1.85 0.56 13.31
CA PHE A 131 -2.58 0.96 14.50
C PHE A 131 -2.92 2.46 14.52
N GLU A 132 -2.12 3.29 13.83
CA GLU A 132 -2.28 4.75 13.77
C GLU A 132 -2.89 5.22 12.43
N SER A 133 -2.88 4.37 11.42
CA SER A 133 -3.32 4.72 10.06
C SER A 133 -4.84 4.83 9.97
N ASP A 134 -5.32 5.70 9.08
CA ASP A 134 -6.74 5.86 8.76
C ASP A 134 -7.11 5.00 7.54
N PHE A 135 -8.02 4.05 7.74
CA PHE A 135 -8.58 3.19 6.71
C PHE A 135 -10.12 3.09 6.80
N ARG A 136 -10.78 4.12 7.34
CA ARG A 136 -12.25 4.16 7.56
C ARG A 136 -13.08 4.10 6.28
N ASP A 137 -12.50 4.41 5.13
CA ASP A 137 -13.15 4.32 3.82
C ASP A 137 -13.01 2.94 3.17
N ALA A 138 -12.33 1.98 3.83
CA ALA A 138 -12.19 0.63 3.31
C ALA A 138 -13.54 -0.06 3.11
N THR A 139 -13.68 -0.77 2.00
CA THR A 139 -14.76 -1.74 1.75
C THR A 139 -14.27 -3.17 1.89
N VAL A 140 -12.94 -3.36 1.76
CA VAL A 140 -12.23 -4.61 1.97
C VAL A 140 -10.94 -4.32 2.74
N VAL A 141 -10.64 -5.16 3.73
CA VAL A 141 -9.36 -5.19 4.43
C VAL A 141 -8.74 -6.56 4.22
N THR A 142 -7.46 -6.57 3.81
CA THR A 142 -6.64 -7.79 3.75
C THR A 142 -5.51 -7.68 4.75
N MET A 143 -5.08 -8.83 5.31
CA MET A 143 -3.98 -8.88 6.26
C MET A 143 -3.27 -10.24 6.27
N TYR A 144 -1.99 -10.21 6.56
CA TYR A 144 -1.20 -11.38 6.93
C TYR A 144 -0.31 -11.01 8.12
N LEU A 145 -0.93 -10.88 9.28
CA LEU A 145 -0.29 -10.48 10.53
C LEU A 145 -0.39 -11.62 11.55
N LEU A 146 0.49 -11.61 12.56
CA LEU A 146 0.45 -12.60 13.64
C LEU A 146 -0.86 -12.54 14.44
N PRO A 147 -1.27 -13.65 15.09
CA PRO A 147 -2.53 -13.71 15.84
C PRO A 147 -2.69 -12.59 16.85
N GLU A 148 -1.62 -12.25 17.57
CA GLU A 148 -1.62 -11.20 18.60
C GLU A 148 -1.90 -9.82 18.01
N LEU A 149 -1.36 -9.56 16.81
CA LEU A 149 -1.60 -8.29 16.11
C LEU A 149 -3.03 -8.21 15.58
N ASN A 150 -3.56 -9.32 15.06
CA ASN A 150 -4.96 -9.40 14.63
C ASN A 150 -5.92 -9.09 15.79
N VAL A 151 -5.68 -9.68 16.97
CA VAL A 151 -6.46 -9.42 18.19
C VAL A 151 -6.33 -7.96 18.62
N ARG A 152 -5.12 -7.42 18.66
CA ARG A 152 -4.85 -6.02 19.02
C ARG A 152 -5.50 -5.02 18.04
N LEU A 153 -5.58 -5.39 16.76
CA LEU A 153 -6.17 -4.55 15.70
C LEU A 153 -7.71 -4.59 15.70
N LEU A 154 -8.30 -5.67 16.21
CA LEU A 154 -9.74 -5.93 16.15
C LEU A 154 -10.60 -4.78 16.72
N PRO A 155 -10.31 -4.14 17.88
CA PRO A 155 -11.08 -3.00 18.36
C PRO A 155 -11.10 -1.83 17.38
N LYS A 156 -9.97 -1.54 16.74
CA LYS A 156 -9.86 -0.49 15.73
C LYS A 156 -10.67 -0.83 14.48
N LEU A 157 -10.59 -2.07 13.99
CA LEU A 157 -11.39 -2.54 12.86
C LEU A 157 -12.89 -2.38 13.13
N LEU A 158 -13.35 -2.80 14.29
CA LEU A 158 -14.77 -2.71 14.68
C LEU A 158 -15.25 -1.26 14.88
N LYS A 159 -14.38 -0.38 15.35
CA LYS A 159 -14.68 1.04 15.58
C LYS A 159 -14.68 1.85 14.30
N ASP A 160 -13.67 1.64 13.45
CA ASP A 160 -13.36 2.53 12.33
C ASP A 160 -14.08 2.11 11.04
N LEU A 161 -14.30 0.80 10.85
CA LEU A 161 -14.88 0.29 9.61
C LEU A 161 -16.42 0.31 9.63
N LYS A 162 -17.00 0.53 8.46
CA LYS A 162 -18.45 0.48 8.28
C LYS A 162 -18.97 -0.95 8.37
N PRO A 163 -20.17 -1.17 8.91
CA PRO A 163 -20.86 -2.46 8.80
C PRO A 163 -20.91 -2.93 7.35
N GLY A 164 -20.62 -4.21 7.13
CA GLY A 164 -20.55 -4.79 5.79
C GLY A 164 -19.15 -4.73 5.15
N THR A 165 -18.18 -4.03 5.75
CA THR A 165 -16.78 -4.12 5.30
C THR A 165 -16.28 -5.54 5.46
N ARG A 166 -15.68 -6.08 4.40
CA ARG A 166 -15.17 -7.46 4.32
C ARG A 166 -13.73 -7.50 4.78
N ILE A 167 -13.41 -8.48 5.63
CA ILE A 167 -12.05 -8.70 6.15
C ILE A 167 -11.59 -10.07 5.71
N VAL A 168 -10.37 -10.17 5.18
CA VAL A 168 -9.74 -11.44 4.81
C VAL A 168 -8.36 -11.51 5.44
N SER A 169 -8.10 -12.59 6.17
CA SER A 169 -6.81 -12.86 6.79
C SER A 169 -6.19 -14.14 6.23
N HIS A 170 -4.91 -14.07 5.88
CA HIS A 170 -4.08 -15.23 5.57
C HIS A 170 -3.54 -15.85 6.85
N ALA A 171 -3.63 -17.16 6.97
CA ALA A 171 -3.08 -18.03 8.01
C ALA A 171 -3.64 -17.84 9.42
N PHE A 172 -3.98 -16.64 9.87
CA PHE A 172 -4.29 -16.35 11.27
C PHE A 172 -5.67 -15.76 11.47
N GLN A 173 -6.34 -16.21 12.54
CA GLN A 173 -7.64 -15.72 12.96
C GLN A 173 -7.52 -14.45 13.81
N MET A 174 -8.67 -13.87 14.17
CA MET A 174 -8.80 -12.73 15.08
C MET A 174 -9.28 -13.22 16.46
N GLY A 175 -8.37 -13.84 17.23
CA GLY A 175 -8.68 -14.40 18.53
C GLY A 175 -9.82 -15.42 18.48
N THR A 176 -10.83 -15.24 19.31
CA THR A 176 -12.00 -16.13 19.40
C THR A 176 -13.16 -15.69 18.49
N TRP A 177 -13.01 -14.59 17.75
CA TRP A 177 -14.02 -14.17 16.76
C TRP A 177 -14.03 -15.15 15.58
N LYS A 178 -15.05 -16.01 15.56
CA LYS A 178 -15.17 -17.07 14.56
C LYS A 178 -15.34 -16.47 13.16
N PRO A 179 -14.56 -16.94 12.16
CA PRO A 179 -14.75 -16.54 10.77
C PRO A 179 -16.09 -17.07 10.24
N GLU A 180 -16.70 -16.30 9.35
CA GLU A 180 -17.91 -16.71 8.62
C GLU A 180 -17.59 -17.82 7.60
N GLN A 181 -16.38 -17.77 7.03
CA GLN A 181 -15.91 -18.73 6.06
C GLN A 181 -14.40 -18.99 6.27
N THR A 182 -14.01 -20.22 5.99
CA THR A 182 -12.63 -20.69 6.08
C THR A 182 -12.31 -21.52 4.83
N PHE A 183 -11.15 -21.26 4.24
CA PHE A 183 -10.71 -21.94 3.03
C PHE A 183 -9.30 -22.48 3.21
N ASP A 184 -9.05 -23.69 2.75
CA ASP A 184 -7.71 -24.26 2.62
C ASP A 184 -7.22 -24.08 1.18
N VAL A 185 -6.03 -23.50 1.05
CA VAL A 185 -5.33 -23.27 -0.22
C VAL A 185 -3.96 -23.95 -0.14
N GLY A 186 -3.93 -25.24 -0.42
CA GLY A 186 -2.70 -26.03 -0.37
C GLY A 186 -2.04 -26.06 1.02
N GLY A 187 -2.83 -26.22 2.06
CA GLY A 187 -2.39 -26.23 3.46
C GLY A 187 -2.25 -24.84 4.08
N ARG A 188 -2.62 -23.77 3.36
CA ARG A 188 -2.62 -22.39 3.86
C ARG A 188 -4.05 -21.90 4.05
N MET A 189 -4.36 -21.46 5.25
CA MET A 189 -5.72 -21.07 5.61
C MET A 189 -6.01 -19.62 5.20
N VAL A 190 -7.21 -19.40 4.68
CA VAL A 190 -7.77 -18.06 4.42
C VAL A 190 -9.08 -17.94 5.19
N TYR A 191 -9.18 -16.91 6.00
CA TYR A 191 -10.32 -16.63 6.86
C TYR A 191 -11.06 -15.38 6.41
N PHE A 192 -12.37 -15.41 6.50
CA PHE A 192 -13.24 -14.32 6.05
C PHE A 192 -14.23 -13.90 7.14
N TRP A 193 -14.39 -12.60 7.31
CA TRP A 193 -15.39 -11.96 8.19
C TRP A 193 -16.02 -10.77 7.49
N THR A 194 -17.19 -10.39 7.99
CA THR A 194 -17.85 -9.12 7.65
C THR A 194 -18.00 -8.29 8.94
N ILE A 195 -17.66 -7.01 8.89
CA ILE A 195 -17.85 -6.11 10.02
C ILE A 195 -19.36 -6.06 10.36
N PRO A 196 -19.75 -6.49 11.56
CA PRO A 196 -21.16 -6.50 11.98
C PRO A 196 -21.65 -5.10 12.36
N ALA A 197 -22.95 -4.89 12.29
CA ALA A 197 -23.55 -3.64 12.76
C ALA A 197 -23.41 -3.49 14.29
N PRO A 198 -23.06 -2.30 14.79
CA PRO A 198 -23.05 -2.02 16.23
C PRO A 198 -24.38 -2.39 16.90
N GLY A 199 -24.30 -2.91 18.13
CA GLY A 199 -25.50 -3.31 18.91
C GLY A 199 -26.05 -4.69 18.56
N THR A 200 -25.46 -5.40 17.57
CA THR A 200 -25.84 -6.79 17.27
C THR A 200 -25.10 -7.79 18.15
N PRO A 201 -25.65 -9.02 18.36
CA PRO A 201 -24.93 -10.09 19.04
C PRO A 201 -23.57 -10.41 18.42
N SER A 202 -23.47 -10.37 17.08
CA SER A 202 -22.22 -10.59 16.33
C SER A 202 -21.19 -9.51 16.65
N TYR A 203 -21.59 -8.24 16.79
CA TYR A 203 -20.69 -7.17 17.20
C TYR A 203 -20.18 -7.37 18.62
N ALA A 204 -21.08 -7.74 19.54
CA ALA A 204 -20.70 -8.04 20.92
C ALA A 204 -19.73 -9.23 21.01
N ALA A 205 -19.94 -10.28 20.21
CA ALA A 205 -19.02 -11.42 20.13
C ALA A 205 -17.66 -11.03 19.58
N ALA A 206 -17.61 -10.20 18.54
CA ALA A 206 -16.35 -9.69 17.98
C ALA A 206 -15.58 -8.82 18.98
N MET A 207 -16.28 -7.93 19.69
CA MET A 207 -15.68 -7.09 20.75
C MET A 207 -15.16 -7.93 21.93
N ALA A 208 -15.82 -9.03 22.28
CA ALA A 208 -15.36 -9.92 23.33
C ALA A 208 -14.07 -10.66 22.95
N ALA A 209 -13.86 -10.94 21.67
CA ALA A 209 -12.68 -11.61 21.13
C ALA A 209 -11.41 -10.72 21.13
N SER A 210 -11.54 -9.43 21.35
CA SER A 210 -10.43 -8.46 21.40
C SER A 210 -9.81 -8.31 22.81
N LYS A 211 -10.32 -9.06 23.79
CA LYS A 211 -9.83 -9.09 25.18
C LYS A 211 -8.93 -10.28 25.41
#